data_a16efce629b6cf12b7f14ee83837c6de
#
_entry.id   a16efce629b6cf12b7f14ee83837c6de
#
_cell.length_a   1.000
_cell.length_b   1.000
_cell.length_c   1.000
_cell.angle_alpha   90.00
_cell.angle_beta   90.00
_cell.angle_gamma   90.00
#
_symmetry.space_group_name_H-M   'P 1'
#
loop_
_entity.id
_entity.type
_entity.pdbx_description
1 polymer ?
#
loop_
_entity_poly.entity_id
_entity_poly.type
_entity_poly.pdbx_seq_one_letter_code
_entity_poly.pdbx_strand_id
1 'polypeptide(L)'
;MGENLPLIEVVDEIGSTNAEMKRRGREGAPHGAALRARVQTAGRGQRSHMWASPAGGLYLSVLLRPDVSATALPALPVACAMGAMGALREAGCPGVRLKWPNDIVVGGRKLAGVLTELAMSDEGAFAVCGIGVNIETPELPASDGA
;
A
#
# COMPACT_ATOMS: atom_id res chain seq x y z
N MET A 1 10.08 -13.89 -21.06
CA MET A 1 8.63 -13.70 -21.06
C MET A 1 8.32 -12.49 -20.22
N GLY A 2 8.03 -11.38 -20.86
CA GLY A 2 7.58 -10.21 -20.15
C GLY A 2 6.15 -10.42 -19.68
N GLU A 3 5.92 -10.68 -18.40
CA GLU A 3 4.62 -10.42 -17.85
C GLU A 3 4.35 -8.94 -18.11
N ASN A 4 3.30 -8.64 -18.87
CA ASN A 4 2.83 -7.28 -19.02
C ASN A 4 2.34 -6.83 -17.64
N LEU A 5 3.23 -6.19 -16.87
CA LEU A 5 2.83 -5.53 -15.66
C LEU A 5 1.78 -4.49 -16.01
N PRO A 6 0.64 -4.45 -15.32
CA PRO A 6 -0.38 -3.47 -15.59
C PRO A 6 0.22 -2.06 -15.40
N LEU A 7 -0.18 -1.15 -16.27
CA LEU A 7 0.25 0.24 -16.16
C LEU A 7 -0.25 0.83 -14.84
N ILE A 8 0.65 1.48 -14.11
CA ILE A 8 0.30 2.22 -12.91
C ILE A 8 -0.31 3.55 -13.36
N GLU A 9 -1.57 3.76 -13.04
CA GLU A 9 -2.19 5.06 -13.21
C GLU A 9 -1.64 6.04 -12.16
N VAL A 10 -1.33 7.25 -12.58
CA VAL A 10 -0.83 8.31 -11.69
C VAL A 10 -1.79 9.47 -11.69
N VAL A 11 -2.23 9.89 -10.51
CA VAL A 11 -3.05 11.08 -10.31
C VAL A 11 -2.32 12.10 -9.44
N ASP A 12 -2.63 13.38 -9.61
CA ASP A 12 -1.97 14.42 -8.83
C ASP A 12 -2.44 14.43 -7.39
N GLU A 13 -3.74 14.33 -7.17
CA GLU A 13 -4.35 14.37 -5.85
C GLU A 13 -5.59 13.49 -5.79
N ILE A 14 -5.75 12.80 -4.68
CA ILE A 14 -6.93 11.99 -4.38
C ILE A 14 -7.13 11.91 -2.86
N GLY A 15 -8.32 11.56 -2.41
CA GLY A 15 -8.56 11.33 -0.98
C GLY A 15 -7.69 10.20 -0.45
N SER A 16 -7.87 9.00 -1.00
CA SER A 16 -7.11 7.81 -0.65
C SER A 16 -7.03 6.85 -1.84
N THR A 17 -5.82 6.42 -2.20
CA THR A 17 -5.64 5.42 -3.25
C THR A 17 -6.28 4.08 -2.88
N ASN A 18 -6.22 3.69 -1.60
CA ASN A 18 -6.91 2.48 -1.13
C ASN A 18 -8.43 2.58 -1.27
N ALA A 19 -9.03 3.69 -0.87
CA ALA A 19 -10.47 3.88 -0.99
C ALA A 19 -10.94 3.82 -2.44
N GLU A 20 -10.22 4.45 -3.33
CA GLU A 20 -10.53 4.44 -4.77
C GLU A 20 -10.37 3.04 -5.37
N MET A 21 -9.29 2.34 -5.03
CA MET A 21 -9.07 0.99 -5.55
C MET A 21 -10.08 -0.02 -5.00
N LYS A 22 -10.57 0.16 -3.77
CA LYS A 22 -11.69 -0.64 -3.26
C LYS A 22 -12.96 -0.41 -4.06
N ARG A 23 -13.28 0.84 -4.39
CA ARG A 23 -14.40 1.18 -5.25
C ARG A 23 -14.28 0.52 -6.62
N ARG A 24 -13.12 0.65 -7.26
CA ARG A 24 -12.84 0.04 -8.58
C ARG A 24 -12.90 -1.48 -8.52
N GLY A 25 -12.43 -2.09 -7.44
CA GLY A 25 -12.49 -3.54 -7.24
C GLY A 25 -13.92 -4.06 -7.19
N ARG A 26 -14.83 -3.32 -6.55
CA ARG A 26 -16.27 -3.66 -6.55
C ARG A 26 -16.90 -3.55 -7.93
N GLU A 27 -16.36 -2.69 -8.78
CA GLU A 27 -16.81 -2.51 -10.17
C GLU A 27 -16.12 -3.44 -11.17
N GLY A 28 -15.27 -4.36 -10.69
CA GLY A 28 -14.67 -5.39 -11.53
C GLY A 28 -13.26 -5.08 -12.02
N ALA A 29 -12.54 -4.11 -11.47
CA ALA A 29 -11.15 -3.87 -11.83
C ALA A 29 -10.32 -5.15 -11.68
N PRO A 30 -9.36 -5.42 -12.59
CA PRO A 30 -8.64 -6.70 -12.62
C PRO A 30 -7.54 -6.78 -11.57
N HIS A 31 -7.12 -8.01 -11.28
CA HIS A 31 -5.92 -8.28 -10.51
C HIS A 31 -4.71 -7.53 -11.08
N GLY A 32 -3.95 -6.88 -10.21
CA GLY A 32 -2.78 -6.13 -10.57
C GLY A 32 -3.05 -4.66 -10.96
N ALA A 33 -4.31 -4.24 -11.07
CA ALA A 33 -4.63 -2.83 -11.28
C ALA A 33 -3.98 -1.98 -10.16
N ALA A 34 -3.33 -0.90 -10.53
CA ALA A 34 -2.56 -0.08 -9.59
C ALA A 34 -2.80 1.41 -9.80
N LEU A 35 -2.86 2.14 -8.70
CA LEU A 35 -3.07 3.58 -8.67
C LEU A 35 -2.05 4.23 -7.74
N ARG A 36 -1.34 5.22 -8.24
CA ARG A 36 -0.44 6.08 -7.48
C ARG A 36 -1.00 7.49 -7.42
N ALA A 37 -0.95 8.11 -6.26
CA ALA A 37 -1.22 9.54 -6.10
C ALA A 37 0.05 10.28 -5.69
N ARG A 38 0.19 11.51 -6.14
CA ARG A 38 1.29 12.39 -5.69
C ARG A 38 1.01 12.96 -4.32
N VAL A 39 -0.26 13.17 -4.01
CA VAL A 39 -0.76 13.69 -2.73
C VAL A 39 -2.04 12.94 -2.36
N GLN A 40 -2.19 12.60 -1.09
CA GLN A 40 -3.46 12.12 -0.55
C GLN A 40 -3.97 13.11 0.50
N THR A 41 -5.25 13.45 0.42
CA THR A 41 -5.91 14.35 1.37
C THR A 41 -6.54 13.62 2.55
N ALA A 42 -6.75 12.32 2.42
CA ALA A 42 -7.35 11.45 3.44
C ALA A 42 -6.64 10.10 3.47
N GLY A 43 -5.31 10.09 3.41
CA GLY A 43 -4.48 8.89 3.50
C GLY A 43 -4.77 8.13 4.80
N ARG A 44 -4.85 6.81 4.71
CA ARG A 44 -5.22 5.95 5.84
C ARG A 44 -4.09 5.02 6.22
N GLY A 45 -3.88 4.91 7.52
CA GLY A 45 -3.10 3.87 8.15
C GLY A 45 -3.99 2.85 8.87
N GLN A 46 -3.39 1.99 9.67
CA GLN A 46 -4.14 1.01 10.46
C GLN A 46 -4.97 1.70 11.55
N ARG A 47 -6.06 1.04 11.97
CA ARG A 47 -6.92 1.46 13.08
C ARG A 47 -7.44 2.89 12.96
N SER A 48 -7.80 3.31 11.75
CA SER A 48 -8.29 4.66 11.47
C SER A 48 -7.27 5.78 11.70
N HIS A 49 -5.99 5.44 11.84
CA HIS A 49 -4.92 6.43 11.85
C HIS A 49 -4.79 7.08 10.48
N MET A 50 -4.52 8.35 10.45
CA MET A 50 -4.22 9.07 9.22
C MET A 50 -2.78 8.78 8.78
N TRP A 51 -2.60 8.59 7.49
CA TRP A 51 -1.28 8.57 6.88
C TRP A 51 -1.04 9.91 6.18
N ALA A 52 -0.13 10.71 6.71
CA ALA A 52 0.22 11.97 6.09
C ALA A 52 0.87 11.73 4.72
N SER A 53 0.31 12.33 3.70
CA SER A 53 0.67 12.05 2.30
C SER A 53 0.96 13.32 1.50
N PRO A 54 1.92 14.16 1.94
CA PRO A 54 2.33 15.33 1.18
C PRO A 54 3.10 14.94 -0.08
N ALA A 55 3.26 15.86 -1.01
CA ALA A 55 4.11 15.65 -2.18
C ALA A 55 5.54 15.23 -1.75
N GLY A 56 6.17 14.37 -2.54
CA GLY A 56 7.52 13.85 -2.28
C GLY A 56 7.56 12.41 -1.75
N GLY A 57 6.44 11.86 -1.32
CA GLY A 57 6.32 10.45 -0.96
C GLY A 57 5.83 9.57 -2.09
N LEU A 58 5.79 8.28 -1.87
CA LEU A 58 5.15 7.31 -2.74
C LEU A 58 3.89 6.79 -2.08
N TYR A 59 2.76 6.96 -2.73
CA TYR A 59 1.45 6.46 -2.27
C TYR A 59 0.84 5.63 -3.38
N LEU A 60 0.83 4.33 -3.19
CA LEU A 60 0.48 3.34 -4.20
C LEU A 60 -0.51 2.34 -3.62
N SER A 61 -1.53 2.01 -4.38
CA SER A 61 -2.43 0.91 -4.05
C SER A 61 -2.50 -0.06 -5.22
N VAL A 62 -2.42 -1.36 -4.91
CA VAL A 62 -2.51 -2.44 -5.89
C VAL A 62 -3.69 -3.33 -5.53
N LEU A 63 -4.52 -3.63 -6.52
CA LEU A 63 -5.65 -4.51 -6.36
C LEU A 63 -5.20 -5.96 -6.59
N LEU A 64 -5.55 -6.83 -5.65
CA LEU A 64 -5.19 -8.24 -5.68
C LEU A 64 -6.46 -9.10 -5.66
N ARG A 65 -6.53 -10.07 -6.56
CA ARG A 65 -7.55 -11.11 -6.57
C ARG A 65 -6.87 -12.47 -6.42
N PRO A 66 -6.41 -12.79 -5.18
CA PRO A 66 -5.63 -14.00 -4.96
C PRO A 66 -6.50 -15.24 -5.13
N ASP A 67 -5.98 -16.22 -5.86
CA ASP A 67 -6.59 -17.54 -5.98
C ASP A 67 -6.10 -18.44 -4.84
N VAL A 68 -6.61 -18.15 -3.64
CA VAL A 68 -6.26 -18.87 -2.41
C VAL A 68 -7.51 -19.17 -1.60
N SER A 69 -7.42 -20.18 -0.73
CA SER A 69 -8.51 -20.50 0.18
C SER A 69 -8.78 -19.35 1.17
N ALA A 70 -10.03 -19.28 1.65
CA ALA A 70 -10.42 -18.27 2.64
C ALA A 70 -9.55 -18.34 3.91
N THR A 71 -9.04 -19.52 4.27
CA THR A 71 -8.17 -19.70 5.44
C THR A 71 -6.77 -19.11 5.25
N ALA A 72 -6.34 -18.88 4.01
CA ALA A 72 -5.05 -18.26 3.70
C ALA A 72 -5.11 -16.71 3.64
N LEU A 73 -6.29 -16.13 3.47
CA LEU A 73 -6.45 -14.68 3.35
C LEU A 73 -5.87 -13.87 4.52
N PRO A 74 -5.94 -14.33 5.79
CA PRO A 74 -5.35 -13.60 6.91
C PRO A 74 -3.82 -13.43 6.83
N ALA A 75 -3.13 -14.26 6.04
CA ALA A 75 -1.68 -14.12 5.83
C ALA A 75 -1.33 -13.05 4.78
N LEU A 76 -2.28 -12.57 4.01
CA LEU A 76 -2.07 -11.64 2.90
C LEU A 76 -1.42 -10.31 3.34
N PRO A 77 -1.82 -9.67 4.45
CA PRO A 77 -1.17 -8.44 4.89
C PRO A 77 0.34 -8.59 5.11
N VAL A 78 0.76 -9.70 5.68
CA VAL A 78 2.19 -9.99 5.91
C VAL A 78 2.91 -10.24 4.60
N ALA A 79 2.30 -10.98 3.69
CA ALA A 79 2.86 -11.22 2.36
C ALA A 79 3.04 -9.91 1.58
N CYS A 80 2.07 -9.01 1.66
CA CYS A 80 2.17 -7.68 1.04
C CYS A 80 3.30 -6.84 1.66
N ALA A 81 3.42 -6.85 2.98
CA ALA A 81 4.50 -6.13 3.67
C ALA A 81 5.88 -6.68 3.32
N MET A 82 6.02 -8.00 3.22
CA MET A 82 7.27 -8.64 2.79
C MET A 82 7.61 -8.31 1.34
N GLY A 83 6.61 -8.29 0.46
CA GLY A 83 6.79 -7.89 -0.94
C GLY A 83 7.26 -6.43 -1.06
N ALA A 84 6.65 -5.53 -0.33
CA ALA A 84 7.05 -4.12 -0.31
C ALA A 84 8.48 -3.96 0.24
N MET A 85 8.82 -4.67 1.30
CA MET A 85 10.19 -4.68 1.85
C MET A 85 11.20 -5.19 0.83
N GLY A 86 10.89 -6.27 0.13
CA GLY A 86 11.74 -6.82 -0.94
C GLY A 86 11.97 -5.81 -2.06
N ALA A 87 10.92 -5.13 -2.50
CA ALA A 87 11.00 -4.09 -3.52
C ALA A 87 11.88 -2.91 -3.09
N LEU A 88 11.77 -2.48 -1.84
CA LEU A 88 12.61 -1.41 -1.30
C LEU A 88 14.09 -1.82 -1.24
N ARG A 89 14.38 -3.07 -0.91
CA ARG A 89 15.76 -3.59 -0.94
C ARG A 89 16.33 -3.58 -2.35
N GLU A 90 15.56 -4.04 -3.33
CA GLU A 90 15.96 -4.00 -4.74
C GLU A 90 16.14 -2.57 -5.26
N ALA A 91 15.35 -1.63 -4.75
CA ALA A 91 15.45 -0.21 -5.09
C ALA A 91 16.65 0.51 -4.45
N GLY A 92 17.45 -0.16 -3.66
CA GLY A 92 18.66 0.41 -3.07
C GLY A 92 18.60 0.71 -1.57
N CYS A 93 17.65 0.14 -0.86
CA CYS A 93 17.52 0.26 0.60
C CYS A 93 17.74 -1.08 1.30
N PRO A 94 18.97 -1.64 1.30
CA PRO A 94 19.20 -3.00 1.80
C PRO A 94 19.02 -3.14 3.31
N GLY A 95 19.11 -2.05 4.06
CA GLY A 95 18.99 -2.04 5.53
C GLY A 95 17.58 -2.02 6.07
N VAL A 96 16.54 -2.09 5.21
CA VAL A 96 15.15 -2.10 5.66
C VAL A 96 14.80 -3.39 6.38
N ARG A 97 13.96 -3.25 7.40
CA ARG A 97 13.45 -4.36 8.21
C ARG A 97 11.94 -4.23 8.38
N LEU A 98 11.29 -5.36 8.52
CA LEU A 98 9.87 -5.39 8.86
C LEU A 98 9.70 -5.23 10.37
N LYS A 99 8.96 -4.19 10.78
CA LYS A 99 8.40 -4.10 12.12
C LYS A 99 6.98 -4.64 12.02
N TRP A 100 6.80 -5.81 12.61
CA TRP A 100 5.54 -6.55 12.56
C TRP A 100 4.33 -5.69 13.00
N PRO A 101 3.18 -5.79 12.31
CA PRO A 101 2.95 -6.65 11.13
C PRO A 101 3.10 -5.94 9.78
N ASN A 102 3.24 -4.63 9.73
CA ASN A 102 3.02 -3.85 8.52
C ASN A 102 3.87 -2.59 8.36
N ASP A 103 4.81 -2.37 9.25
CA ASP A 103 5.72 -1.22 9.18
C ASP A 103 7.08 -1.65 8.64
N ILE A 104 7.65 -0.83 7.78
CA ILE A 104 9.00 -1.01 7.26
C ILE A 104 9.87 0.09 7.85
N VAL A 105 10.94 -0.31 8.51
CA VAL A 105 11.84 0.59 9.23
C VAL A 105 13.27 0.48 8.70
N VAL A 106 14.00 1.55 8.82
CA VAL A 106 15.43 1.63 8.52
C VAL A 106 16.10 2.54 9.55
N GLY A 107 17.18 2.07 10.15
CA GLY A 107 17.89 2.83 11.19
C GLY A 107 17.00 3.24 12.38
N GLY A 108 16.03 2.39 12.75
CA GLY A 108 15.08 2.67 13.83
C GLY A 108 13.97 3.65 13.48
N ARG A 109 13.89 4.11 12.23
CA ARG A 109 12.90 5.09 11.75
C ARG A 109 11.94 4.43 10.76
N LYS A 110 10.67 4.83 10.81
CA LYS A 110 9.64 4.32 9.87
C LYS A 110 9.86 4.90 8.48
N LEU A 111 10.16 4.02 7.53
CA LEU A 111 10.30 4.37 6.12
C LEU A 111 8.97 4.21 5.39
N ALA A 112 8.25 3.15 5.65
CA ALA A 112 7.02 2.83 4.94
C ALA A 112 5.99 2.13 5.84
N GLY A 113 4.74 2.25 5.44
CA GLY A 113 3.64 1.48 6.00
C GLY A 113 2.89 0.76 4.90
N VAL A 114 2.37 -0.42 5.22
CA VAL A 114 1.58 -1.23 4.29
C VAL A 114 0.22 -1.51 4.91
N LEU A 115 -0.85 -1.09 4.22
CA LEU A 115 -2.22 -1.33 4.65
C LEU A 115 -2.92 -2.21 3.62
N THR A 116 -3.19 -3.45 3.98
CA THR A 116 -3.92 -4.39 3.15
C THR A 116 -5.35 -4.51 3.65
N GLU A 117 -6.30 -4.13 2.81
CA GLU A 117 -7.71 -4.17 3.13
C GLU A 117 -8.42 -5.21 2.26
N LEU A 118 -9.23 -6.07 2.90
CA LEU A 118 -10.08 -7.05 2.21
C LEU A 118 -11.45 -6.45 1.92
N ALA A 119 -12.01 -6.79 0.78
CA ALA A 119 -13.36 -6.40 0.39
C ALA A 119 -14.02 -7.50 -0.45
N MET A 120 -15.31 -7.38 -0.67
CA MET A 120 -16.09 -8.33 -1.47
C MET A 120 -16.63 -7.64 -2.73
N SER A 121 -16.68 -8.40 -3.80
CA SER A 121 -17.36 -8.03 -5.04
C SER A 121 -18.21 -9.21 -5.52
N ASP A 122 -18.97 -9.01 -6.60
CA ASP A 122 -19.73 -10.10 -7.24
C ASP A 122 -18.83 -11.24 -7.73
N GLU A 123 -17.56 -10.95 -7.98
CA GLU A 123 -16.55 -11.92 -8.42
C GLU A 123 -15.83 -12.61 -7.25
N GLY A 124 -16.20 -12.31 -6.00
CA GLY A 124 -15.60 -12.85 -4.79
C GLY A 124 -14.76 -11.86 -4.01
N ALA A 125 -13.97 -12.35 -3.07
CA ALA A 125 -13.10 -11.54 -2.25
C ALA A 125 -11.94 -10.97 -3.07
N PHE A 126 -11.58 -9.73 -2.77
CA PHE A 126 -10.36 -9.09 -3.28
C PHE A 126 -9.67 -8.31 -2.17
N ALA A 127 -8.45 -7.93 -2.41
CA ALA A 127 -7.68 -7.11 -1.48
C ALA A 127 -7.12 -5.88 -2.19
N VAL A 128 -6.93 -4.83 -1.42
CA VAL A 128 -6.16 -3.66 -1.85
C VAL A 128 -4.96 -3.53 -0.94
N CYS A 129 -3.77 -3.64 -1.52
CA CYS A 129 -2.51 -3.44 -0.83
C CYS A 129 -2.07 -1.98 -1.01
N GLY A 130 -2.21 -1.18 0.03
CA GLY A 130 -1.75 0.20 0.07
C GLY A 130 -0.33 0.28 0.64
N ILE A 131 0.53 1.02 -0.04
CA ILE A 131 1.91 1.23 0.35
C ILE A 131 2.18 2.72 0.39
N GLY A 132 2.56 3.23 1.56
CA GLY A 132 3.04 4.60 1.73
C GLY A 132 4.53 4.58 2.06
N VAL A 133 5.35 5.27 1.28
CA VAL A 133 6.79 5.37 1.50
C VAL A 133 7.19 6.83 1.70
N ASN A 134 7.91 7.10 2.77
CA ASN A 134 8.51 8.40 3.04
C ASN A 134 9.84 8.51 2.27
N ILE A 135 9.82 9.14 1.11
CA ILE A 135 11.02 9.30 0.26
C ILE A 135 11.72 10.60 0.60
N GLU A 136 10.98 11.71 0.53
CA GLU A 136 11.44 13.00 1.04
C GLU A 136 10.68 13.27 2.33
N THR A 137 11.40 13.60 3.39
CA THR A 137 10.77 13.91 4.67
C THR A 137 10.49 15.41 4.72
N PRO A 138 9.28 15.88 4.37
CA PRO A 138 8.88 17.20 4.80
C PRO A 138 8.86 17.19 6.32
N GLU A 139 9.07 18.33 6.96
CA GLU A 139 8.89 18.46 8.40
C GLU A 139 7.42 18.14 8.72
N LEU A 140 7.16 16.88 8.99
CA LEU A 140 5.87 16.47 9.52
C LEU A 140 5.83 16.87 10.98
N PRO A 141 4.72 17.45 11.45
CA PRO A 141 4.54 17.64 12.88
C PRO A 141 4.71 16.29 13.55
N ALA A 142 5.43 16.27 14.66
CA ALA A 142 5.61 15.05 15.44
C ALA A 142 4.24 14.42 15.65
N SER A 143 4.04 13.21 15.11
CA SER A 143 2.84 12.44 15.39
C SER A 143 2.92 11.99 16.84
N ASP A 144 2.07 12.55 17.67
CA ASP A 144 1.90 12.09 19.03
C ASP A 144 1.41 10.64 18.98
N GLY A 145 2.27 9.73 19.34
CA GLY A 145 1.91 8.34 19.55
C GLY A 145 2.14 7.42 18.34
N ALA A 146 3.34 7.00 18.23
CA ALA A 146 3.63 5.74 17.55
C ALA A 146 3.13 4.56 18.37
#